data_86ad3ca6667e31c7de5d81f3feaec678
#
_entry.id   86ad3ca6667e31c7de5d81f3feaec678
#
_cell.length_a   1.000
_cell.length_b   1.000
_cell.length_c   1.000
_cell.angle_alpha   90.00
_cell.angle_beta   90.00
_cell.angle_gamma   90.00
#
_symmetry.space_group_name_H-M   'P 1'
#
loop_
_entity.id
_entity.type
_entity.pdbx_description
1 polymer ?
#
loop_
_entity_poly.entity_id
_entity_poly.type
_entity_poly.pdbx_seq_one_letter_code
_entity_poly.pdbx_strand_id
1 'polypeptide(L)'
;GMRTSMKVFLQPNVTEQYPENRHTTLHIPERQRAKLVMVHDEENHHHCVACGLCQMACPNGTIKVISETREDEEGKKKKVLVKYEYNLGSCMFCELCVNACPHGAIKFTNDFENAVFEKDKLLLTLNNEGSSLAPKK
;
A
#
# COMPACT_ATOMS: atom_id res chain seq x y z
N GLY A 1 -43.05 23.33 -6.15
CA GLY A 1 -42.87 21.87 -6.04
C GLY A 1 -42.72 21.20 -7.41
N MET A 2 -43.82 20.96 -8.14
CA MET A 2 -43.82 20.13 -9.36
C MET A 2 -42.93 20.66 -10.50
N ARG A 3 -42.86 21.98 -10.70
CA ARG A 3 -41.95 22.60 -11.69
C ARG A 3 -40.47 22.33 -11.40
N THR A 4 -40.08 22.37 -10.14
CA THR A 4 -38.70 22.08 -9.71
C THR A 4 -38.37 20.59 -9.91
N SER A 5 -39.27 19.68 -9.54
CA SER A 5 -39.10 18.24 -9.73
C SER A 5 -38.97 17.88 -11.21
N MET A 6 -39.77 18.48 -12.09
CA MET A 6 -39.67 18.28 -13.53
C MET A 6 -38.34 18.78 -14.09
N LYS A 7 -37.85 19.94 -13.62
CA LYS A 7 -36.54 20.45 -14.02
C LYS A 7 -35.40 19.50 -13.64
N VAL A 8 -35.43 18.95 -12.41
CA VAL A 8 -34.40 17.99 -11.95
C VAL A 8 -34.52 16.69 -12.72
N PHE A 9 -35.73 16.22 -13.02
CA PHE A 9 -35.93 14.97 -13.78
C PHE A 9 -35.31 15.02 -15.18
N LEU A 10 -35.32 16.22 -15.84
CA LEU A 10 -34.76 16.42 -17.17
C LEU A 10 -33.25 16.77 -17.17
N GLN A 11 -32.59 16.81 -16.00
CA GLN A 11 -31.17 17.07 -15.95
C GLN A 11 -30.38 15.80 -16.33
N PRO A 12 -29.17 15.93 -16.91
CA PRO A 12 -28.31 14.81 -17.18
C PRO A 12 -27.88 14.12 -15.86
N ASN A 13 -27.73 12.80 -15.90
CA ASN A 13 -27.29 12.02 -14.76
C ASN A 13 -25.85 12.39 -14.36
N VAL A 14 -25.61 12.54 -13.05
CA VAL A 14 -24.29 12.81 -12.47
C VAL A 14 -23.61 11.54 -11.95
N THR A 15 -24.20 10.37 -12.20
CA THR A 15 -23.68 9.06 -11.76
C THR A 15 -22.44 8.70 -12.54
N GLU A 16 -21.39 8.30 -11.85
CA GLU A 16 -20.24 7.66 -12.48
C GLU A 16 -20.57 6.20 -12.78
N GLN A 17 -20.45 5.82 -14.04
CA GLN A 17 -20.77 4.46 -14.50
C GLN A 17 -19.54 3.56 -14.44
N TYR A 18 -19.17 3.13 -13.27
CA TYR A 18 -18.14 2.13 -13.10
C TYR A 18 -18.74 0.72 -13.37
N PRO A 19 -18.07 -0.17 -14.13
CA PRO A 19 -16.65 -0.09 -14.58
C PRO A 19 -16.46 0.53 -15.98
N GLU A 20 -17.49 0.97 -16.69
CA GLU A 20 -17.43 1.44 -18.08
C GLU A 20 -16.53 2.67 -18.22
N ASN A 21 -16.54 3.57 -17.23
CA ASN A 21 -15.76 4.80 -17.24
C ASN A 21 -14.32 4.66 -16.72
N ARG A 22 -13.86 3.42 -16.43
CA ARG A 22 -12.56 3.13 -15.83
C ARG A 22 -11.38 3.84 -16.49
N HIS A 23 -11.40 3.95 -17.82
CA HIS A 23 -10.31 4.54 -18.60
C HIS A 23 -10.62 5.92 -19.18
N THR A 24 -11.78 6.50 -18.85
CA THR A 24 -12.24 7.75 -19.46
C THR A 24 -12.44 8.87 -18.45
N THR A 25 -13.43 8.73 -17.57
CA THR A 25 -13.91 9.84 -16.71
C THR A 25 -13.77 9.53 -15.21
N LEU A 26 -13.29 8.33 -14.85
CA LEU A 26 -13.14 7.95 -13.45
C LEU A 26 -12.13 8.85 -12.75
N HIS A 27 -12.59 9.61 -11.76
CA HIS A 27 -11.76 10.47 -10.94
C HIS A 27 -11.37 9.78 -9.65
N ILE A 28 -10.08 9.47 -9.49
CA ILE A 28 -9.53 8.91 -8.26
C ILE A 28 -8.86 10.05 -7.48
N PRO A 29 -9.32 10.39 -6.26
CA PRO A 29 -8.67 11.41 -5.45
C PRO A 29 -7.21 11.07 -5.14
N GLU A 30 -6.32 12.06 -5.15
CA GLU A 30 -4.89 11.87 -4.86
C GLU A 30 -4.62 11.25 -3.49
N ARG A 31 -5.50 11.53 -2.53
CA ARG A 31 -5.39 11.02 -1.15
C ARG A 31 -6.08 9.68 -0.94
N GLN A 32 -6.46 9.00 -2.01
CA GLN A 32 -7.03 7.66 -1.89
C GLN A 32 -5.98 6.68 -1.35
N ARG A 33 -6.40 5.85 -0.41
CA ARG A 33 -5.58 4.79 0.19
C ARG A 33 -6.12 3.45 -0.25
N ALA A 34 -5.53 2.86 -1.27
CA ALA A 34 -6.01 1.60 -1.80
C ALA A 34 -5.07 0.43 -1.44
N LYS A 35 -3.90 0.34 -2.02
CA LYS A 35 -2.97 -0.76 -1.80
C LYS A 35 -1.68 -0.25 -1.20
N LEU A 36 -1.20 -0.91 -0.14
CA LEU A 36 0.11 -0.63 0.44
C LEU A 36 1.20 -1.22 -0.46
N VAL A 37 2.22 -0.43 -0.74
CA VAL A 37 3.40 -0.86 -1.50
C VAL A 37 4.67 -0.42 -0.79
N MET A 38 5.74 -1.17 -0.98
CA MET A 38 7.08 -0.75 -0.59
C MET A 38 7.68 0.12 -1.69
N VAL A 39 8.30 1.23 -1.30
CA VAL A 39 8.98 2.13 -2.23
C VAL A 39 10.34 1.52 -2.57
N HIS A 40 10.57 1.28 -3.86
CA HIS A 40 11.85 0.85 -4.40
C HIS A 40 12.39 1.91 -5.35
N ASP A 41 13.70 2.09 -5.35
CA ASP A 41 14.41 2.92 -6.31
C ASP A 41 14.59 2.18 -7.64
N GLU A 42 15.08 2.87 -8.68
CA GLU A 42 15.33 2.30 -10.01
C GLU A 42 16.32 1.12 -9.98
N GLU A 43 17.21 1.09 -8.99
CA GLU A 43 18.20 0.02 -8.75
C GLU A 43 17.66 -1.12 -7.85
N ASN A 44 16.34 -1.16 -7.61
CA ASN A 44 15.66 -2.13 -6.73
C ASN A 44 16.11 -2.06 -5.26
N HIS A 45 16.51 -0.87 -4.78
CA HIS A 45 16.78 -0.66 -3.38
C HIS A 45 15.54 -0.17 -2.63
N HIS A 46 15.35 -0.66 -1.40
CA HIS A 46 14.29 -0.22 -0.51
C HIS A 46 14.85 0.55 0.71
N HIS A 47 14.03 1.42 1.32
CA HIS A 47 14.41 2.18 2.51
C HIS A 47 14.06 1.48 3.84
N CYS A 48 13.56 0.25 3.79
CA CYS A 48 13.13 -0.47 4.97
C CYS A 48 14.32 -1.08 5.74
N VAL A 49 14.51 -0.66 6.98
CA VAL A 49 15.56 -1.17 7.89
C VAL A 49 15.05 -2.31 8.79
N ALA A 50 13.89 -2.88 8.49
CA ALA A 50 13.27 -3.98 9.25
C ALA A 50 13.11 -3.69 10.76
N CYS A 51 12.80 -2.44 11.13
CA CYS A 51 12.64 -2.04 12.54
C CYS A 51 11.36 -2.57 13.21
N GLY A 52 10.35 -3.00 12.42
CA GLY A 52 9.08 -3.56 12.93
C GLY A 52 8.07 -2.53 13.45
N LEU A 53 8.33 -1.23 13.41
CA LEU A 53 7.41 -0.20 13.91
C LEU A 53 6.05 -0.24 13.20
N CYS A 54 6.03 -0.45 11.88
CA CYS A 54 4.80 -0.58 11.10
C CYS A 54 3.96 -1.80 11.52
N GLN A 55 4.61 -2.90 11.89
CA GLN A 55 3.94 -4.10 12.41
C GLN A 55 3.29 -3.83 13.77
N MET A 56 3.98 -3.13 14.67
CA MET A 56 3.43 -2.77 15.99
C MET A 56 2.32 -1.73 15.91
N ALA A 57 2.41 -0.80 14.96
CA ALA A 57 1.40 0.23 14.74
C ALA A 57 0.10 -0.29 14.09
N CYS A 58 0.12 -1.50 13.53
CA CYS A 58 -1.04 -2.06 12.85
C CYS A 58 -2.03 -2.69 13.83
N PRO A 59 -3.25 -2.12 14.01
CA PRO A 59 -4.23 -2.64 14.97
C PRO A 59 -4.74 -4.04 14.59
N ASN A 60 -4.78 -4.36 13.30
CA ASN A 60 -5.26 -5.65 12.80
C ASN A 60 -4.16 -6.68 12.58
N GLY A 61 -2.89 -6.36 12.86
CA GLY A 61 -1.77 -7.28 12.66
C GLY A 61 -1.60 -7.75 11.21
N THR A 62 -1.94 -6.90 10.23
CA THR A 62 -1.90 -7.26 8.80
C THR A 62 -0.50 -7.28 8.21
N ILE A 63 0.48 -6.79 8.95
CA ILE A 63 1.87 -6.67 8.53
C ILE A 63 2.74 -7.60 9.35
N LYS A 64 3.59 -8.39 8.68
CA LYS A 64 4.65 -9.18 9.30
C LYS A 64 5.98 -8.86 8.64
N VAL A 65 6.93 -8.42 9.46
CA VAL A 65 8.28 -8.11 9.02
C VAL A 65 9.21 -9.24 9.45
N ILE A 66 9.70 -10.00 8.49
CA ILE A 66 10.66 -11.10 8.71
C ILE A 66 12.04 -10.55 8.40
N SER A 67 12.90 -10.52 9.42
CA SER A 67 14.26 -9.99 9.31
C SER A 67 15.28 -11.03 9.80
N GLU A 68 16.45 -11.06 9.15
CA GLU A 68 17.61 -11.80 9.59
C GLU A 68 18.68 -10.83 10.08
N THR A 69 19.44 -11.28 11.07
CA THR A 69 20.61 -10.53 11.52
C THR A 69 21.82 -11.04 10.73
N ARG A 70 22.39 -10.21 9.89
CA ARG A 70 23.65 -10.48 9.19
C ARG A 70 24.77 -9.67 9.82
N GLU A 71 25.94 -10.28 9.91
CA GLU A 71 27.15 -9.59 10.33
C GLU A 71 27.81 -8.99 9.08
N ASP A 72 28.03 -7.67 9.10
CA ASP A 72 28.82 -7.00 8.08
C ASP A 72 30.30 -7.32 8.24
N GLU A 73 31.12 -7.04 7.23
CA GLU A 73 32.59 -7.22 7.22
C GLU A 73 33.28 -6.49 8.38
N GLU A 74 32.61 -5.51 9.00
CA GLU A 74 33.08 -4.79 10.19
C GLU A 74 32.62 -5.41 11.53
N GLY A 75 32.01 -6.60 11.52
CA GLY A 75 31.50 -7.28 12.73
C GLY A 75 30.28 -6.64 13.39
N LYS A 76 29.62 -5.68 12.71
CA LYS A 76 28.40 -5.05 13.21
C LYS A 76 27.17 -5.85 12.78
N LYS A 77 26.36 -6.25 13.76
CA LYS A 77 25.09 -6.94 13.51
C LYS A 77 24.07 -5.97 12.93
N LYS A 78 23.70 -6.14 11.66
CA LYS A 78 22.61 -5.39 11.00
C LYS A 78 21.42 -6.30 10.75
N LYS A 79 20.22 -5.78 11.03
CA LYS A 79 18.98 -6.43 10.61
C LYS A 79 18.75 -6.18 9.13
N VAL A 80 18.60 -7.26 8.37
CA VAL A 80 18.28 -7.21 6.93
C VAL A 80 16.87 -7.74 6.75
N LEU A 81 16.08 -7.04 5.96
CA LEU A 81 14.74 -7.46 5.60
C LEU A 81 14.82 -8.67 4.67
N VAL A 82 14.22 -9.78 5.09
CA VAL A 82 14.09 -11.00 4.26
C VAL A 82 12.76 -10.97 3.53
N LYS A 83 11.66 -10.77 4.27
CA LYS A 83 10.32 -10.78 3.70
C LYS A 83 9.41 -9.79 4.42
N TYR A 84 8.65 -9.05 3.65
CA TYR A 84 7.62 -8.16 4.17
C TYR A 84 6.25 -8.67 3.71
N GLU A 85 5.56 -9.36 4.61
CA GLU A 85 4.23 -9.90 4.33
C GLU A 85 3.16 -8.89 4.71
N TYR A 86 2.20 -8.71 3.82
CA TYR A 86 1.07 -7.81 3.99
C TYR A 86 -0.24 -8.49 3.60
N ASN A 87 -1.17 -8.55 4.55
CA ASN A 87 -2.51 -9.08 4.30
C ASN A 87 -3.47 -7.95 3.92
N LEU A 88 -3.68 -7.78 2.62
CA LEU A 88 -4.61 -6.79 2.07
C LEU A 88 -6.05 -7.05 2.50
N GLY A 89 -6.46 -8.32 2.60
CA GLY A 89 -7.83 -8.72 2.93
C GLY A 89 -8.30 -8.37 4.35
N SER A 90 -7.35 -8.07 5.25
CA SER A 90 -7.65 -7.66 6.64
C SER A 90 -7.23 -6.22 6.93
N CYS A 91 -6.75 -5.49 5.93
CA CYS A 91 -6.30 -4.12 6.10
C CYS A 91 -7.47 -3.14 6.17
N MET A 92 -7.42 -2.20 7.12
CA MET A 92 -8.41 -1.11 7.29
C MET A 92 -8.01 0.18 6.55
N PHE A 93 -6.91 0.21 5.83
CA PHE A 93 -6.39 1.39 5.11
C PHE A 93 -6.27 2.65 5.99
N CYS A 94 -5.97 2.48 7.27
CA CYS A 94 -5.93 3.54 8.28
C CYS A 94 -4.68 4.42 8.22
N GLU A 95 -3.63 4.02 7.46
CA GLU A 95 -2.37 4.73 7.26
C GLU A 95 -1.44 4.81 8.50
N LEU A 96 -1.80 4.21 9.63
CA LEU A 96 -0.96 4.23 10.84
C LEU A 96 0.44 3.64 10.60
N CYS A 97 0.54 2.59 9.80
CA CYS A 97 1.83 1.97 9.46
C CYS A 97 2.74 2.89 8.63
N VAL A 98 2.17 3.69 7.72
CA VAL A 98 2.92 4.68 6.92
C VAL A 98 3.42 5.79 7.83
N ASN A 99 2.55 6.35 8.67
CA ASN A 99 2.89 7.41 9.62
C ASN A 99 3.91 6.97 10.68
N ALA A 100 3.89 5.68 11.07
CA ALA A 100 4.86 5.12 12.00
C ALA A 100 6.23 4.81 11.38
N CYS A 101 6.36 4.86 10.04
CA CYS A 101 7.60 4.56 9.36
C CYS A 101 8.51 5.80 9.25
N PRO A 102 9.62 5.90 10.01
CA PRO A 102 10.50 7.07 9.96
C PRO A 102 11.31 7.17 8.66
N HIS A 103 11.38 6.07 7.89
CA HIS A 103 12.17 6.00 6.66
C HIS A 103 11.33 6.18 5.39
N GLY A 104 10.00 6.36 5.50
CA GLY A 104 9.12 6.47 4.34
C GLY A 104 9.19 5.26 3.38
N ALA A 105 9.49 4.08 3.93
CA ALA A 105 9.72 2.86 3.13
C ALA A 105 8.43 2.29 2.50
N ILE A 106 7.26 2.68 2.99
CA ILE A 106 5.96 2.19 2.54
C ILE A 106 5.02 3.35 2.26
N LYS A 107 4.18 3.20 1.24
CA LYS A 107 3.14 4.18 0.89
C LYS A 107 1.89 3.50 0.37
N PHE A 108 0.74 4.18 0.45
CA PHE A 108 -0.47 3.75 -0.26
C PHE A 108 -0.45 4.22 -1.71
N THR A 109 -1.00 3.41 -2.59
CA THR A 109 -1.23 3.74 -3.99
C THR A 109 -2.71 3.94 -4.25
N ASN A 110 -3.04 4.41 -5.46
CA ASN A 110 -4.42 4.56 -5.92
C ASN A 110 -4.95 3.30 -6.64
N ASP A 111 -4.17 2.20 -6.64
CA ASP A 111 -4.57 0.92 -7.21
C ASP A 111 -5.59 0.22 -6.32
N PHE A 112 -6.87 0.38 -6.64
CA PHE A 112 -7.99 -0.12 -5.84
C PHE A 112 -8.61 -1.41 -6.40
N GLU A 113 -8.25 -1.82 -7.60
CA GLU A 113 -8.81 -3.01 -8.25
C GLU A 113 -8.07 -4.28 -7.81
N ASN A 114 -8.33 -4.70 -6.58
CA ASN A 114 -7.64 -5.82 -5.96
C ASN A 114 -8.57 -7.02 -5.70
N ALA A 115 -9.66 -7.14 -6.47
CA ALA A 115 -10.58 -8.27 -6.34
C ALA A 115 -9.92 -9.57 -6.83
N VAL A 116 -9.98 -10.61 -6.03
CA VAL A 116 -9.41 -11.93 -6.32
C VAL A 116 -10.39 -13.04 -5.97
N PHE A 117 -10.27 -14.19 -6.63
CA PHE A 117 -11.12 -15.35 -6.38
C PHE A 117 -10.77 -16.07 -5.06
N GLU A 118 -9.50 -16.12 -4.72
CA GLU A 118 -8.97 -16.85 -3.58
C GLU A 118 -8.40 -15.86 -2.56
N LYS A 119 -8.76 -16.04 -1.30
CA LYS A 119 -8.31 -15.16 -0.20
C LYS A 119 -6.78 -15.13 -0.06
N ASP A 120 -6.11 -16.23 -0.35
CA ASP A 120 -4.66 -16.34 -0.21
C ASP A 120 -3.89 -15.41 -1.15
N LYS A 121 -4.50 -15.03 -2.29
CA LYS A 121 -3.92 -14.05 -3.21
C LYS A 121 -3.90 -12.61 -2.66
N LEU A 122 -4.60 -12.37 -1.55
CA LEU A 122 -4.53 -11.10 -0.82
C LEU A 122 -3.36 -11.04 0.19
N LEU A 123 -2.64 -12.15 0.36
CA LEU A 123 -1.37 -12.16 1.10
C LEU A 123 -0.25 -11.74 0.13
N LEU A 124 0.17 -10.49 0.25
CA LEU A 124 1.15 -9.89 -0.64
C LEU A 124 2.53 -9.86 0.02
N THR A 125 3.56 -10.10 -0.77
CA THR A 125 4.94 -9.82 -0.40
C THR A 125 5.33 -8.49 -1.03
N LEU A 126 5.66 -7.49 -0.20
CA LEU A 126 5.88 -6.12 -0.68
C LEU A 126 7.31 -5.85 -1.12
N ASN A 127 8.28 -6.62 -0.63
CA ASN A 127 9.66 -6.50 -1.08
C ASN A 127 9.86 -7.30 -2.39
N ASN A 128 10.51 -6.68 -3.36
CA ASN A 128 10.88 -7.34 -4.60
C ASN A 128 11.94 -8.42 -4.34
N GLU A 129 11.95 -9.47 -5.17
CA GLU A 129 12.99 -10.48 -5.14
C GLU A 129 14.36 -9.84 -5.43
N GLY A 130 15.36 -10.16 -4.61
CA GLY A 130 16.69 -9.58 -4.75
C GLY A 130 16.83 -8.12 -4.33
N SER A 131 15.79 -7.52 -3.74
CA SER A 131 15.87 -6.14 -3.24
C SER A 131 16.83 -6.01 -2.06
N SER A 132 17.61 -4.93 -2.03
CA SER A 132 18.56 -4.62 -0.97
C SER A 132 18.27 -3.26 -0.32
N LEU A 133 18.85 -3.04 0.87
CA LEU A 133 18.71 -1.75 1.55
C LEU A 133 19.48 -0.67 0.78
N ALA A 134 18.84 0.48 0.57
CA ALA A 134 19.46 1.62 -0.07
C ALA A 134 20.73 2.09 0.72
N PRO A 135 21.85 2.38 0.03
CA PRO A 135 23.04 2.91 0.67
C PRO A 135 22.71 4.24 1.35
N LYS A 136 23.20 4.46 2.56
CA LYS A 136 23.05 5.76 3.25
C LYS A 136 23.79 6.83 2.44
N LYS A 137 23.07 7.83 1.98
CA LYS A 137 23.69 9.08 1.51
C LYS A 137 24.23 9.87 2.67
#